data_12b0a1eab7e094b86e7cb60904c5d817
#
_entry.id   12b0a1eab7e094b86e7cb60904c5d817
#
_cell.length_a   1.000
_cell.length_b   1.000
_cell.length_c   1.000
_cell.angle_alpha   90.00
_cell.angle_beta   90.00
_cell.angle_gamma   90.00
#
_symmetry.space_group_name_H-M   'P 1'
#
loop_
_entity.id
_entity.type
_entity.pdbx_description
1 polymer ?
#
loop_
_entity_poly.entity_id
_entity_poly.type
_entity_poly.pdbx_seq_one_letter_code
_entity_poly.pdbx_strand_id
1 'polypeptide(L)'
;MINRAAIAAARRQLATQPDFLRTTPLMRVSGRSLGVDCGEVWLKLEQLQVAGSFKARGMLYRLLANPVPESGVIIASGGNAGIAVAAAARALGVRCEVFVPEVSPEAKRARLRALGAEVVVTGAAYSEAFEACVARQQVTGALQ
;
A
#
# COMPACT_ATOMS: atom_id res chain seq x y z
N MET A 1 -8.21 19.46 5.48
CA MET A 1 -9.37 18.60 5.87
C MET A 1 -9.82 17.81 4.65
N ILE A 2 -10.09 16.50 4.79
CA ILE A 2 -10.61 15.65 3.70
C ILE A 2 -12.08 16.02 3.49
N ASN A 3 -12.45 16.33 2.24
CA ASN A 3 -13.81 16.68 1.84
C ASN A 3 -14.18 16.00 0.51
N ARG A 4 -15.42 16.17 0.04
CA ARG A 4 -15.90 15.59 -1.22
C ARG A 4 -15.05 15.98 -2.43
N ALA A 5 -14.59 17.24 -2.50
CA ALA A 5 -13.77 17.71 -3.62
C ALA A 5 -12.40 17.01 -3.64
N ALA A 6 -11.75 16.85 -2.47
CA ALA A 6 -10.50 16.12 -2.35
C ALA A 6 -10.64 14.64 -2.75
N ILE A 7 -11.74 13.98 -2.34
CA ILE A 7 -12.03 12.59 -2.73
C ILE A 7 -12.24 12.48 -4.24
N ALA A 8 -13.00 13.42 -4.85
CA ALA A 8 -13.23 13.43 -6.28
C ALA A 8 -11.93 13.69 -7.07
N ALA A 9 -11.05 14.56 -6.59
CA ALA A 9 -9.73 14.79 -7.18
C ALA A 9 -8.85 13.54 -7.13
N ALA A 10 -8.78 12.88 -5.97
CA ALA A 10 -8.06 11.61 -5.83
C ALA A 10 -8.60 10.52 -6.78
N ARG A 11 -9.93 10.41 -6.92
CA ARG A 11 -10.56 9.48 -7.86
C ARG A 11 -10.15 9.74 -9.30
N ARG A 12 -10.14 11.02 -9.74
CA ARG A 12 -9.69 11.38 -11.10
C ARG A 12 -8.24 11.00 -11.33
N GLN A 13 -7.38 11.25 -10.35
CA GLN A 13 -5.96 10.93 -10.44
C GLN A 13 -5.72 9.41 -10.48
N LEU A 14 -6.43 8.63 -9.67
CA LEU A 14 -6.37 7.17 -9.72
C LEU A 14 -6.89 6.60 -11.05
N ALA A 15 -7.82 7.27 -11.71
CA ALA A 15 -8.36 6.86 -13.02
C ALA A 15 -7.34 6.99 -14.16
N THR A 16 -6.19 7.66 -13.96
CA THR A 16 -5.09 7.69 -14.94
C THR A 16 -4.34 6.34 -15.03
N GLN A 17 -4.61 5.43 -14.09
CA GLN A 17 -4.05 4.07 -14.05
C GLN A 17 -5.18 3.02 -14.09
N PRO A 18 -5.93 2.92 -15.21
CA PRO A 18 -7.16 2.13 -15.29
C PRO A 18 -6.93 0.63 -15.07
N ASP A 19 -5.75 0.13 -15.49
CA ASP A 19 -5.43 -1.30 -15.41
C ASP A 19 -4.88 -1.73 -14.05
N PHE A 20 -4.59 -0.79 -13.16
CA PHE A 20 -4.04 -1.12 -11.84
C PHE A 20 -5.13 -1.45 -10.83
N LEU A 21 -6.11 -0.55 -10.64
CA LEU A 21 -7.14 -0.74 -9.62
C LEU A 21 -8.36 -1.49 -10.14
N ARG A 22 -8.79 -2.47 -9.36
CA ARG A 22 -10.03 -3.22 -9.62
C ARG A 22 -11.25 -2.47 -9.08
N THR A 23 -12.37 -2.58 -9.77
CA THR A 23 -13.68 -2.27 -9.19
C THR A 23 -14.10 -3.45 -8.32
N THR A 24 -13.93 -3.32 -7.00
CA THR A 24 -14.27 -4.40 -6.06
C THR A 24 -15.77 -4.45 -5.80
N PRO A 25 -16.36 -5.65 -5.59
CA PRO A 25 -17.79 -5.79 -5.34
C PRO A 25 -18.24 -5.14 -4.03
N LEU A 26 -19.54 -4.84 -3.99
CA LEU A 26 -20.29 -4.59 -2.77
C LEU A 26 -21.13 -5.82 -2.46
N MET A 27 -21.05 -6.32 -1.23
CA MET A 27 -21.88 -7.43 -0.75
C MET A 27 -22.83 -6.92 0.32
N ARG A 28 -24.11 -7.16 0.13
CA ARG A 28 -25.16 -6.87 1.10
C ARG A 28 -25.35 -8.07 2.03
N VAL A 29 -25.35 -7.84 3.32
CA VAL A 29 -25.59 -8.84 4.34
C VAL A 29 -26.57 -8.31 5.38
N SER A 30 -27.31 -9.19 6.05
CA SER A 30 -28.13 -8.80 7.19
C SER A 30 -27.22 -8.38 8.36
N GLY A 31 -27.55 -7.27 9.02
CA GLY A 31 -26.85 -6.86 10.25
C GLY A 31 -26.88 -7.95 11.31
N ARG A 32 -28.02 -8.65 11.43
CA ARG A 32 -28.20 -9.77 12.35
C ARG A 32 -27.19 -10.90 12.13
N SER A 33 -26.83 -11.20 10.87
CA SER A 33 -25.82 -12.22 10.56
C SER A 33 -24.40 -11.84 10.99
N LEU A 34 -24.16 -10.56 11.23
CA LEU A 34 -22.89 -10.01 11.75
C LEU A 34 -22.94 -9.69 13.25
N GLY A 35 -24.06 -9.99 13.93
CA GLY A 35 -24.24 -9.70 15.35
C GLY A 35 -24.43 -8.20 15.65
N VAL A 36 -24.82 -7.38 14.67
CA VAL A 36 -25.08 -5.95 14.84
C VAL A 36 -26.57 -5.64 14.70
N ASP A 37 -27.07 -4.71 15.54
CA ASP A 37 -28.47 -4.29 15.55
C ASP A 37 -28.74 -3.22 14.49
N CYS A 38 -28.79 -3.68 13.23
CA CYS A 38 -29.19 -2.87 12.08
C CYS A 38 -29.81 -3.75 10.99
N GLY A 39 -30.56 -3.16 10.08
CA GLY A 39 -31.23 -3.90 8.99
C GLY A 39 -30.25 -4.53 8.01
N GLU A 40 -29.38 -3.72 7.43
CA GLU A 40 -28.42 -4.13 6.40
C GLU A 40 -27.04 -3.54 6.60
N VAL A 41 -26.02 -4.32 6.25
CA VAL A 41 -24.61 -3.90 6.18
C VAL A 41 -24.10 -4.13 4.74
N TRP A 42 -23.44 -3.14 4.19
CA TRP A 42 -22.80 -3.22 2.90
C TRP A 42 -21.30 -3.34 3.06
N LEU A 43 -20.74 -4.47 2.64
CA LEU A 43 -19.32 -4.77 2.72
C LEU A 43 -18.65 -4.46 1.37
N LYS A 44 -17.72 -3.52 1.36
CA LYS A 44 -16.84 -3.26 0.22
C LYS A 44 -15.68 -4.26 0.27
N LEU A 45 -15.65 -5.22 -0.68
CA LEU A 45 -14.73 -6.37 -0.63
C LEU A 45 -13.32 -6.00 -1.12
N GLU A 46 -12.63 -5.13 -0.38
CA GLU A 46 -11.28 -4.65 -0.73
C GLU A 46 -10.17 -5.70 -0.54
N GLN A 47 -10.44 -6.85 0.05
CA GLN A 47 -9.53 -8.01 0.01
C GLN A 47 -9.37 -8.55 -1.41
N LEU A 48 -10.30 -8.25 -2.32
CA LEU A 48 -10.22 -8.59 -3.75
C LEU A 48 -9.47 -7.54 -4.58
N GLN A 49 -9.00 -6.45 -3.96
CA GLN A 49 -8.21 -5.42 -4.63
C GLN A 49 -6.82 -5.94 -4.97
N VAL A 50 -6.13 -5.30 -5.91
CA VAL A 50 -4.70 -5.48 -6.16
C VAL A 50 -3.95 -5.41 -4.83
N ALA A 51 -2.94 -6.22 -4.67
CA ALA A 51 -2.18 -6.39 -3.42
C ALA A 51 -2.99 -6.97 -2.23
N GLY A 52 -4.26 -7.35 -2.43
CA GLY A 52 -5.09 -8.05 -1.45
C GLY A 52 -5.65 -7.17 -0.33
N SER A 53 -5.68 -5.84 -0.50
CA SER A 53 -6.24 -4.92 0.49
C SER A 53 -6.56 -3.54 -0.08
N PHE A 54 -7.36 -2.76 0.66
CA PHE A 54 -7.67 -1.36 0.33
C PHE A 54 -6.43 -0.45 0.22
N LYS A 55 -5.29 -0.87 0.77
CA LYS A 55 -4.04 -0.09 0.78
C LYS A 55 -3.55 0.26 -0.63
N ALA A 56 -3.85 -0.57 -1.64
CA ALA A 56 -3.48 -0.30 -3.03
C ALA A 56 -3.96 1.07 -3.52
N ARG A 57 -5.16 1.51 -3.13
CA ARG A 57 -5.72 2.83 -3.52
C ARG A 57 -4.91 3.98 -2.96
N GLY A 58 -4.66 3.95 -1.65
CA GLY A 58 -3.93 5.03 -0.97
C GLY A 58 -2.47 5.10 -1.39
N MET A 59 -1.81 3.96 -1.58
CA MET A 59 -0.41 3.92 -1.96
C MET A 59 -0.21 4.36 -3.41
N LEU A 60 -1.06 3.90 -4.35
CA LEU A 60 -1.01 4.42 -5.72
C LEU A 60 -1.26 5.94 -5.73
N TYR A 61 -2.30 6.42 -5.02
CA TYR A 61 -2.58 7.85 -4.95
C TYR A 61 -1.39 8.64 -4.39
N ARG A 62 -0.70 8.14 -3.35
CA ARG A 62 0.48 8.79 -2.78
C ARG A 62 1.58 8.99 -3.82
N LEU A 63 1.83 7.98 -4.67
CA LEU A 63 2.84 8.06 -5.73
C LEU A 63 2.43 8.98 -6.87
N LEU A 64 1.15 9.00 -7.24
CA LEU A 64 0.63 9.87 -8.30
C LEU A 64 0.53 11.34 -7.88
N ALA A 65 0.28 11.61 -6.59
CA ALA A 65 0.08 12.95 -6.05
C ALA A 65 1.38 13.66 -5.66
N ASN A 66 2.52 12.95 -5.69
CA ASN A 66 3.81 13.51 -5.31
C ASN A 66 4.85 13.21 -6.40
N PRO A 67 5.79 14.10 -6.67
CA PRO A 67 6.92 13.78 -7.53
C PRO A 67 7.74 12.66 -6.89
N VAL A 68 7.90 11.56 -7.62
CA VAL A 68 8.77 10.46 -7.19
C VAL A 68 10.19 10.74 -7.69
N PRO A 69 11.18 10.89 -6.81
CA PRO A 69 12.56 11.14 -7.21
C PRO A 69 13.17 9.90 -7.91
N GLU A 70 14.32 10.07 -8.55
CA GLU A 70 15.05 8.98 -9.21
C GLU A 70 15.44 7.86 -8.21
N SER A 71 15.69 8.23 -6.95
CA SER A 71 15.90 7.28 -5.84
C SER A 71 14.69 6.39 -5.54
N GLY A 72 13.50 6.72 -6.09
CA GLY A 72 12.29 5.93 -5.97
C GLY A 72 11.52 6.15 -4.69
N VAL A 73 10.89 5.09 -4.20
CA VAL A 73 10.05 5.08 -3.00
C VAL A 73 10.63 4.15 -1.94
N ILE A 74 10.37 4.48 -0.67
CA ILE A 74 10.88 3.72 0.47
C ILE A 74 9.82 3.56 1.54
N ILE A 75 9.75 2.39 2.16
CA ILE A 75 8.81 2.13 3.25
C ILE A 75 9.32 1.08 4.22
N ALA A 76 9.03 1.24 5.51
CA ALA A 76 9.20 0.18 6.49
C ALA A 76 7.86 -0.55 6.70
N SER A 77 7.63 -1.64 6.00
CA SER A 77 6.42 -2.47 6.17
C SER A 77 6.52 -3.81 5.45
N GLY A 78 6.50 -4.90 6.19
CA GLY A 78 6.30 -6.25 5.65
C GLY A 78 4.84 -6.66 5.45
N GLY A 79 3.88 -5.75 5.72
CA GLY A 79 2.44 -6.00 5.65
C GLY A 79 1.77 -5.43 4.39
N ASN A 80 0.47 -5.21 4.48
CA ASN A 80 -0.36 -4.73 3.37
C ASN A 80 0.10 -3.40 2.76
N ALA A 81 0.70 -2.50 3.57
CA ALA A 81 1.22 -1.23 3.09
C ALA A 81 2.45 -1.44 2.19
N GLY A 82 3.43 -2.23 2.64
CA GLY A 82 4.62 -2.54 1.84
C GLY A 82 4.27 -3.24 0.53
N ILE A 83 3.38 -4.24 0.58
CA ILE A 83 2.90 -4.95 -0.62
C ILE A 83 2.20 -3.99 -1.58
N ALA A 84 1.39 -3.07 -1.07
CA ALA A 84 0.67 -2.10 -1.90
C ALA A 84 1.60 -1.06 -2.53
N VAL A 85 2.62 -0.57 -1.80
CA VAL A 85 3.65 0.33 -2.35
C VAL A 85 4.47 -0.39 -3.42
N ALA A 86 4.94 -1.62 -3.15
CA ALA A 86 5.72 -2.39 -4.13
C ALA A 86 4.92 -2.64 -5.42
N ALA A 87 3.62 -2.99 -5.30
CA ALA A 87 2.74 -3.18 -6.46
C ALA A 87 2.54 -1.87 -7.25
N ALA A 88 2.33 -0.74 -6.56
CA ALA A 88 2.15 0.56 -7.20
C ALA A 88 3.46 1.05 -7.86
N ALA A 89 4.59 0.90 -7.19
CA ALA A 89 5.90 1.24 -7.73
C ALA A 89 6.22 0.45 -9.01
N ARG A 90 5.95 -0.87 -9.00
CA ARG A 90 6.08 -1.72 -10.18
C ARG A 90 5.23 -1.24 -11.34
N ALA A 91 3.96 -0.88 -11.07
CA ALA A 91 3.04 -0.41 -12.10
C ALA A 91 3.46 0.93 -12.72
N LEU A 92 4.13 1.77 -11.94
CA LEU A 92 4.64 3.08 -12.39
C LEU A 92 6.10 3.04 -12.90
N GLY A 93 6.75 1.85 -12.86
CA GLY A 93 8.14 1.71 -13.28
C GLY A 93 9.15 2.43 -12.39
N VAL A 94 8.83 2.65 -11.10
CA VAL A 94 9.72 3.33 -10.14
C VAL A 94 10.39 2.34 -9.19
N ARG A 95 11.57 2.68 -8.71
CA ARG A 95 12.31 1.88 -7.71
C ARG A 95 11.56 1.86 -6.38
N CYS A 96 11.66 0.73 -5.66
CA CYS A 96 11.01 0.54 -4.38
C CYS A 96 11.92 -0.20 -3.41
N GLU A 97 12.27 0.42 -2.28
CA GLU A 97 12.97 -0.23 -1.18
C GLU A 97 11.97 -0.49 -0.02
N VAL A 98 11.95 -1.72 0.50
CA VAL A 98 11.06 -2.10 1.60
C VAL A 98 11.88 -2.66 2.75
N PHE A 99 11.83 -1.97 3.87
CA PHE A 99 12.51 -2.35 5.11
C PHE A 99 11.62 -3.24 5.96
N VAL A 100 12.17 -4.37 6.41
CA VAL A 100 11.46 -5.34 7.24
C VAL A 100 12.39 -5.86 8.34
N PRO A 101 11.87 -6.14 9.54
CA PRO A 101 12.67 -6.74 10.60
C PRO A 101 12.98 -8.22 10.30
N GLU A 102 14.00 -8.77 10.96
CA GLU A 102 14.46 -10.15 10.81
C GLU A 102 13.36 -11.17 11.12
N VAL A 103 12.45 -10.85 12.04
CA VAL A 103 11.31 -11.71 12.40
C VAL A 103 10.23 -11.78 11.30
N SER A 104 10.34 -11.00 10.23
CA SER A 104 9.37 -11.04 9.13
C SER A 104 9.41 -12.41 8.42
N PRO A 105 8.27 -13.09 8.23
CA PRO A 105 8.23 -14.38 7.55
C PRO A 105 8.77 -14.32 6.13
N GLU A 106 9.54 -15.34 5.73
CA GLU A 106 10.13 -15.40 4.39
C GLU A 106 9.07 -15.32 3.27
N ALA A 107 7.89 -15.91 3.46
CA ALA A 107 6.79 -15.80 2.50
C ALA A 107 6.38 -14.34 2.20
N LYS A 108 6.43 -13.44 3.21
CA LYS A 108 6.16 -12.01 3.01
C LYS A 108 7.30 -11.32 2.26
N ARG A 109 8.55 -11.63 2.60
CA ARG A 109 9.73 -11.11 1.91
C ARG A 109 9.76 -11.55 0.44
N ALA A 110 9.50 -12.83 0.17
CA ALA A 110 9.42 -13.37 -1.18
C ALA A 110 8.32 -12.69 -2.01
N ARG A 111 7.15 -12.41 -1.41
CA ARG A 111 6.07 -11.68 -2.08
C ARG A 111 6.47 -10.24 -2.45
N LEU A 112 7.20 -9.55 -1.60
CA LEU A 112 7.72 -8.21 -1.89
C LEU A 112 8.74 -8.23 -3.04
N ARG A 113 9.69 -9.19 -3.01
CA ARG A 113 10.67 -9.38 -4.10
C ARG A 113 10.00 -9.72 -5.43
N ALA A 114 8.95 -10.56 -5.41
CA ALA A 114 8.17 -10.91 -6.61
C ALA A 114 7.44 -9.70 -7.22
N LEU A 115 7.19 -8.65 -6.43
CA LEU A 115 6.67 -7.37 -6.89
C LEU A 115 7.77 -6.42 -7.39
N GLY A 116 9.04 -6.84 -7.37
CA GLY A 116 10.16 -6.04 -7.83
C GLY A 116 10.74 -5.09 -6.78
N ALA A 117 10.33 -5.21 -5.52
CA ALA A 117 10.90 -4.40 -4.44
C ALA A 117 12.25 -4.95 -3.98
N GLU A 118 13.20 -4.06 -3.71
CA GLU A 118 14.40 -4.36 -2.95
C GLU A 118 14.02 -4.50 -1.47
N VAL A 119 14.22 -5.70 -0.92
CA VAL A 119 13.86 -5.99 0.48
C VAL A 119 15.09 -5.92 1.35
N VAL A 120 15.14 -4.90 2.21
CA VAL A 120 16.19 -4.70 3.21
C VAL A 120 15.73 -5.31 4.52
N VAL A 121 16.39 -6.40 4.94
CA VAL A 121 16.12 -7.06 6.21
C VAL A 121 17.07 -6.50 7.25
N THR A 122 16.52 -5.84 8.28
CA THR A 122 17.35 -5.18 9.28
C THR A 122 16.60 -5.01 10.60
N GLY A 123 17.32 -5.22 11.69
CA GLY A 123 16.80 -5.11 13.06
C GLY A 123 15.93 -6.27 13.49
N ALA A 124 15.86 -6.48 14.80
CA ALA A 124 15.04 -7.52 15.41
C ALA A 124 13.55 -7.12 15.47
N ALA A 125 13.26 -5.82 15.57
CA ALA A 125 11.93 -5.26 15.71
C ALA A 125 11.56 -4.28 14.59
N TYR A 126 10.26 -4.01 14.48
CA TYR A 126 9.76 -3.02 13.50
C TYR A 126 10.35 -1.62 13.69
N SER A 127 10.54 -1.17 14.92
CA SER A 127 11.14 0.13 15.22
C SER A 127 12.53 0.31 14.61
N GLU A 128 13.37 -0.72 14.70
CA GLU A 128 14.72 -0.71 14.14
C GLU A 128 14.70 -0.68 12.60
N ALA A 129 13.84 -1.48 11.99
CA ALA A 129 13.64 -1.45 10.55
C ALA A 129 13.09 -0.09 10.07
N PHE A 130 12.23 0.55 10.87
CA PHE A 130 11.71 1.89 10.57
C PHE A 130 12.79 2.95 10.68
N GLU A 131 13.62 2.92 11.74
CA GLU A 131 14.74 3.85 11.90
C GLU A 131 15.76 3.74 10.76
N ALA A 132 16.09 2.51 10.35
CA ALA A 132 16.96 2.27 9.19
C ALA A 132 16.34 2.81 7.89
N CYS A 133 15.03 2.65 7.71
CA CYS A 133 14.29 3.22 6.59
C CYS A 133 14.36 4.76 6.57
N VAL A 134 14.16 5.41 7.71
CA VAL A 134 14.25 6.87 7.84
C VAL A 134 15.68 7.36 7.57
N ALA A 135 16.69 6.70 8.12
CA ALA A 135 18.09 7.04 7.85
C ALA A 135 18.43 6.92 6.36
N ARG A 136 17.97 5.86 5.71
CA ARG A 136 18.13 5.66 4.26
C ARG A 136 17.41 6.74 3.46
N GLN A 137 16.20 7.11 3.85
CA GLN A 137 15.42 8.18 3.23
C GLN A 137 16.15 9.53 3.29
N GLN A 138 16.76 9.87 4.43
CA GLN A 138 17.54 11.11 4.60
C GLN A 138 18.75 11.19 3.65
N VAL A 139 19.39 10.04 3.38
CA VAL A 139 20.53 9.97 2.47
C VAL A 139 20.13 10.01 1.00
N THR A 140 19.03 9.33 0.64
CA THR A 140 18.64 9.15 -0.76
C THR A 140 17.63 10.17 -1.25
N GLY A 141 16.88 10.80 -0.35
CA GLY A 141 15.74 11.65 -0.69
C GLY A 141 14.54 10.88 -1.25
N ALA A 142 14.51 9.53 -1.15
CA ALA A 142 13.40 8.73 -1.64
C ALA A 142 12.06 9.14 -1.02
N LEU A 143 10.97 9.01 -1.77
CA LEU A 143 9.62 9.30 -1.27
C LEU A 143 9.18 8.24 -0.25
N GLN A 144 8.89 8.67 0.98
CA GLN A 144 8.39 7.80 2.05
C GLN A 144 6.87 7.91 2.22
#